data_f45c6bc7c654097d631f27bf9dd82dbe
#
_entry.id   f45c6bc7c654097d631f27bf9dd82dbe
#
_cell.length_a   1.000
_cell.length_b   1.000
_cell.length_c   1.000
_cell.angle_alpha   90.00
_cell.angle_beta   90.00
_cell.angle_gamma   90.00
#
_symmetry.space_group_name_H-M   'P 1'
#
loop_
_entity.id
_entity.type
_entity.pdbx_description
1 polymer ?
#
loop_
_entity_poly.entity_id
_entity_poly.type
_entity_poly.pdbx_seq_one_letter_code
_entity_poly.pdbx_strand_id
1 'polypeptide(L)'
;MAVRCCTLLVLAFASALIGCATPPPPPPPKPIVVGPPTDTVKVPLTDLLSKTYYSNPGGLYPGGVNQPPAGHDSAARARRNAIKPLDVNGDESPFGKYVLISIGMSNATQEWCSQSSGPPCALWTFMGKAAADPSVNHNTLVIVNGAGDGQDSPAWTSPSSPNYDRIKLTRLAPLGLSENQMQAAWVKLEDPKPSVSLPADSADALVYLTNLGLVLRAMRIHYPNLRIAFLSSRTYGGYATIDLNPEPYAYESGFSVKWAIESQINEMRGLPINAHAGTLNYAKKAAPLILWGPYLWANGTTPRSDGVVWNKVDFEEDGTHPSQSGESKAAGLLMDFFKSSLYTRCWFLANQYCL
;
A
#
# COMPACT_ATOMS: atom_id res chain seq x y z
N MET A 1 -66.02 -32.45 -87.10
CA MET A 1 -67.35 -32.79 -86.63
C MET A 1 -67.58 -32.25 -85.23
N ALA A 2 -68.73 -31.61 -85.08
CA ALA A 2 -69.36 -31.15 -83.84
C ALA A 2 -68.80 -29.92 -83.14
N VAL A 3 -69.44 -28.86 -83.41
CA VAL A 3 -69.63 -27.55 -82.72
C VAL A 3 -70.33 -27.79 -81.39
N ARG A 4 -69.89 -27.03 -80.33
CA ARG A 4 -70.82 -26.63 -79.27
C ARG A 4 -70.36 -25.32 -78.62
N CYS A 5 -71.32 -24.49 -78.65
CA CYS A 5 -71.47 -23.12 -78.16
C CYS A 5 -71.14 -22.96 -76.67
N CYS A 6 -70.48 -21.97 -76.28
CA CYS A 6 -70.19 -21.59 -74.87
C CYS A 6 -70.85 -20.23 -74.54
N THR A 7 -71.62 -20.31 -73.48
CA THR A 7 -72.33 -19.13 -72.89
C THR A 7 -71.38 -18.39 -71.96
N LEU A 8 -71.29 -17.03 -72.17
CA LEU A 8 -70.55 -16.15 -71.25
C LEU A 8 -71.36 -15.91 -69.96
N LEU A 9 -70.70 -16.18 -68.85
CA LEU A 9 -71.19 -15.75 -67.55
C LEU A 9 -70.25 -14.60 -67.02
N VAL A 10 -70.82 -13.45 -66.89
CA VAL A 10 -70.08 -12.28 -66.30
C VAL A 10 -70.18 -12.34 -64.77
N LEU A 11 -69.08 -12.60 -64.12
CA LEU A 11 -69.00 -12.50 -62.69
C LEU A 11 -68.34 -11.10 -62.32
N ALA A 12 -69.07 -10.29 -61.55
CA ALA A 12 -68.55 -9.07 -60.94
C ALA A 12 -67.73 -9.41 -59.73
N PHE A 13 -66.45 -9.11 -59.80
CA PHE A 13 -65.57 -9.13 -58.64
C PHE A 13 -65.63 -7.83 -57.87
N ALA A 14 -66.13 -7.89 -56.62
CA ALA A 14 -66.01 -6.77 -55.67
C ALA A 14 -64.57 -6.86 -55.03
N SER A 15 -63.73 -5.89 -55.40
CA SER A 15 -62.39 -5.77 -54.78
C SER A 15 -62.50 -5.19 -53.36
N ALA A 16 -62.35 -6.00 -52.35
CA ALA A 16 -62.18 -5.57 -50.98
C ALA A 16 -60.74 -5.04 -50.82
N LEU A 17 -60.54 -3.71 -50.63
CA LEU A 17 -59.31 -3.11 -50.23
C LEU A 17 -58.99 -3.49 -48.75
N ILE A 18 -58.13 -4.50 -48.55
CA ILE A 18 -57.56 -4.79 -47.24
C ILE A 18 -56.48 -3.72 -46.99
N GLY A 19 -56.79 -2.71 -46.18
CA GLY A 19 -55.82 -1.77 -45.69
C GLY A 19 -54.78 -2.48 -44.81
N CYS A 20 -53.52 -2.56 -45.27
CA CYS A 20 -52.39 -2.96 -44.43
C CYS A 20 -52.16 -1.88 -43.39
N ALA A 21 -52.62 -2.06 -42.15
CA ALA A 21 -52.21 -1.24 -41.01
C ALA A 21 -50.73 -1.48 -40.76
N THR A 22 -49.91 -0.45 -40.85
CA THR A 22 -48.51 -0.52 -40.42
C THR A 22 -48.46 -0.79 -38.92
N PRO A 23 -47.62 -1.73 -38.45
CA PRO A 23 -47.47 -1.99 -37.00
C PRO A 23 -47.00 -0.71 -36.29
N PRO A 24 -47.45 -0.47 -35.06
CA PRO A 24 -46.98 0.71 -34.28
C PRO A 24 -45.45 0.62 -34.11
N PRO A 25 -44.75 1.80 -34.08
CA PRO A 25 -43.33 1.83 -33.88
C PRO A 25 -42.96 1.18 -32.53
N PRO A 26 -41.84 0.49 -32.45
CA PRO A 26 -41.39 -0.10 -31.19
C PRO A 26 -41.28 0.98 -30.11
N PRO A 27 -41.59 0.67 -28.84
CA PRO A 27 -41.44 1.63 -27.75
C PRO A 27 -40.01 2.12 -27.68
N PRO A 28 -39.75 3.41 -27.33
CA PRO A 28 -38.41 3.93 -27.19
C PRO A 28 -37.64 3.09 -26.17
N PRO A 29 -36.33 2.84 -26.38
CA PRO A 29 -35.52 2.09 -25.44
C PRO A 29 -35.59 2.76 -24.07
N LYS A 30 -35.77 1.96 -23.01
CA LYS A 30 -35.74 2.46 -21.62
C LYS A 30 -34.43 3.19 -21.42
N PRO A 31 -34.42 4.37 -20.76
CA PRO A 31 -33.18 5.04 -20.40
C PRO A 31 -32.27 4.06 -19.67
N ILE A 32 -31.05 3.87 -20.14
CA ILE A 32 -30.03 3.16 -19.40
C ILE A 32 -29.79 4.04 -18.18
N VAL A 33 -30.19 3.57 -17.01
CA VAL A 33 -29.77 4.18 -15.74
C VAL A 33 -28.28 3.89 -15.64
N VAL A 34 -27.46 4.83 -16.07
CA VAL A 34 -26.03 4.82 -15.82
C VAL A 34 -25.90 4.99 -14.30
N GLY A 35 -25.59 3.91 -13.61
CA GLY A 35 -25.19 3.98 -12.19
C GLY A 35 -24.04 4.98 -12.03
N PRO A 36 -23.77 5.46 -10.81
CA PRO A 36 -22.60 6.30 -10.56
C PRO A 36 -21.37 5.63 -11.18
N PRO A 37 -20.41 6.41 -11.71
CA PRO A 37 -19.23 5.86 -12.35
C PRO A 37 -18.58 4.81 -11.44
N THR A 38 -18.39 3.60 -11.93
CA THR A 38 -17.86 2.48 -11.13
C THR A 38 -16.44 2.70 -10.64
N ASP A 39 -15.75 3.70 -11.19
CA ASP A 39 -14.38 4.07 -10.85
C ASP A 39 -14.25 5.05 -9.66
N THR A 40 -15.35 5.40 -8.99
CA THR A 40 -15.32 6.20 -7.74
C THR A 40 -15.51 5.37 -6.48
N VAL A 41 -15.71 4.06 -6.63
CA VAL A 41 -15.92 3.16 -5.50
C VAL A 41 -14.57 2.74 -4.90
N LYS A 42 -14.43 2.92 -3.59
CA LYS A 42 -13.24 2.46 -2.86
C LYS A 42 -13.24 0.94 -2.73
N VAL A 43 -12.37 0.30 -3.49
CA VAL A 43 -12.10 -1.14 -3.45
C VAL A 43 -10.65 -1.31 -3.02
N PRO A 44 -10.30 -2.24 -2.10
CA PRO A 44 -8.90 -2.48 -1.72
C PRO A 44 -8.01 -2.60 -2.95
N LEU A 45 -6.84 -1.97 -2.97
CA LEU A 45 -5.95 -2.00 -4.15
C LEU A 45 -5.66 -3.44 -4.60
N THR A 46 -5.50 -4.35 -3.64
CA THR A 46 -5.31 -5.79 -3.88
C THR A 46 -6.44 -6.46 -4.67
N ASP A 47 -7.66 -5.94 -4.56
CA ASP A 47 -8.89 -6.48 -5.15
C ASP A 47 -9.35 -5.65 -6.34
N LEU A 48 -8.95 -4.38 -6.40
CA LEU A 48 -9.23 -3.48 -7.52
C LEU A 48 -8.50 -3.93 -8.79
N LEU A 49 -7.27 -4.44 -8.65
CA LEU A 49 -6.46 -4.96 -9.74
C LEU A 49 -6.34 -3.98 -10.92
N SER A 50 -6.71 -4.40 -12.15
CA SER A 50 -6.69 -3.55 -13.34
C SER A 50 -7.88 -2.59 -13.45
N LYS A 51 -8.87 -2.69 -12.56
CA LYS A 51 -9.95 -1.69 -12.48
C LYS A 51 -9.39 -0.40 -11.90
N THR A 52 -10.15 0.68 -12.03
CA THR A 52 -9.67 2.03 -11.69
C THR A 52 -10.47 2.68 -10.57
N TYR A 53 -9.82 3.58 -9.86
CA TYR A 53 -10.40 4.61 -9.01
C TYR A 53 -9.96 5.97 -9.56
N TYR A 54 -10.89 6.78 -10.06
CA TYR A 54 -10.61 8.02 -10.80
C TYR A 54 -9.50 7.83 -11.85
N SER A 55 -9.67 6.83 -12.73
CA SER A 55 -8.70 6.43 -13.76
C SER A 55 -7.35 5.89 -13.26
N ASN A 56 -7.15 5.77 -11.96
CA ASN A 56 -5.94 5.19 -11.38
C ASN A 56 -6.13 3.68 -11.21
N PRO A 57 -5.36 2.82 -11.90
CA PRO A 57 -5.49 1.37 -11.78
C PRO A 57 -5.08 0.89 -10.39
N GLY A 58 -5.78 -0.15 -9.90
CA GLY A 58 -5.45 -0.82 -8.65
C GLY A 58 -4.23 -1.73 -8.75
N GLY A 59 -4.22 -2.78 -7.93
CA GLY A 59 -3.04 -3.61 -7.71
C GLY A 59 -1.96 -2.88 -6.91
N LEU A 60 -1.04 -3.62 -6.35
CA LEU A 60 0.08 -3.06 -5.56
C LEU A 60 1.25 -2.60 -6.45
N TYR A 61 1.34 -3.11 -7.67
CA TYR A 61 2.43 -2.85 -8.61
C TYR A 61 1.90 -2.44 -9.99
N PRO A 62 2.78 -1.93 -10.89
CA PRO A 62 2.39 -1.52 -12.24
C PRO A 62 1.63 -2.61 -12.99
N GLY A 63 0.62 -2.20 -13.77
CA GLY A 63 -0.23 -3.11 -14.55
C GLY A 63 -1.38 -3.73 -13.76
N GLY A 64 -1.69 -3.21 -12.57
CA GLY A 64 -2.84 -3.69 -11.79
C GLY A 64 -2.63 -5.06 -11.15
N VAL A 65 -1.40 -5.43 -10.84
CA VAL A 65 -1.05 -6.72 -10.23
C VAL A 65 -0.54 -6.55 -8.79
N ASN A 66 -0.58 -7.64 -8.02
CA ASN A 66 -0.13 -7.64 -6.62
C ASN A 66 1.30 -8.17 -6.43
N GLN A 67 1.97 -8.54 -7.51
CA GLN A 67 3.34 -9.03 -7.47
C GLN A 67 4.27 -8.05 -8.19
N PRO A 68 5.50 -7.85 -7.70
CA PRO A 68 6.45 -6.98 -8.37
C PRO A 68 6.84 -7.53 -9.74
N PRO A 69 7.12 -6.66 -10.73
CA PRO A 69 7.67 -7.08 -12.01
C PRO A 69 9.00 -7.83 -11.83
N ALA A 70 9.29 -8.79 -12.71
CA ALA A 70 10.43 -9.72 -12.60
C ALA A 70 11.77 -9.01 -12.33
N GLY A 71 12.04 -7.88 -13.00
CA GLY A 71 13.28 -7.12 -12.77
C GLY A 71 13.36 -6.52 -11.36
N HIS A 72 12.23 -6.03 -10.82
CA HIS A 72 12.16 -5.48 -9.48
C HIS A 72 12.23 -6.58 -8.41
N ASP A 73 11.55 -7.72 -8.64
CA ASP A 73 11.66 -8.92 -7.80
C ASP A 73 13.10 -9.42 -7.72
N SER A 74 13.79 -9.55 -8.85
CA SER A 74 15.18 -9.97 -8.90
C SER A 74 16.10 -9.02 -8.13
N ALA A 75 15.93 -7.70 -8.31
CA ALA A 75 16.68 -6.69 -7.57
C ALA A 75 16.39 -6.76 -6.06
N ALA A 76 15.14 -6.99 -5.66
CA ALA A 76 14.74 -7.12 -4.26
C ALA A 76 15.37 -8.36 -3.61
N ARG A 77 15.41 -9.49 -4.31
CA ARG A 77 16.12 -10.70 -3.84
C ARG A 77 17.63 -10.45 -3.67
N ALA A 78 18.24 -9.76 -4.61
CA ALA A 78 19.66 -9.39 -4.50
C ALA A 78 19.92 -8.48 -3.29
N ARG A 79 19.03 -7.51 -3.02
CA ARG A 79 19.12 -6.65 -1.84
C ARG A 79 18.89 -7.40 -0.53
N ARG A 80 17.90 -8.31 -0.49
CA ARG A 80 17.70 -9.23 0.62
C ARG A 80 18.95 -10.05 0.92
N ASN A 81 19.60 -10.63 -0.10
CA ASN A 81 20.82 -11.43 0.07
C ASN A 81 22.01 -10.60 0.58
N ALA A 82 21.97 -9.28 0.38
CA ALA A 82 22.97 -8.35 0.89
C ALA A 82 22.72 -7.90 2.35
N ILE A 83 21.62 -8.33 2.98
CA ILE A 83 21.38 -8.13 4.43
C ILE A 83 22.26 -9.14 5.16
N LYS A 84 23.23 -8.62 5.93
CA LYS A 84 24.24 -9.40 6.67
C LYS A 84 24.39 -8.85 8.08
N PRO A 85 24.78 -9.68 9.06
CA PRO A 85 25.13 -9.14 10.38
C PRO A 85 26.29 -8.15 10.25
N LEU A 86 26.09 -6.91 10.70
CA LEU A 86 27.09 -5.83 10.66
C LEU A 86 27.50 -5.43 12.07
N ASP A 87 28.76 -5.06 12.24
CA ASP A 87 29.22 -4.37 13.45
C ASP A 87 28.78 -2.90 13.46
N VAL A 88 29.13 -2.16 14.49
CA VAL A 88 28.75 -0.75 14.65
C VAL A 88 29.36 0.18 13.59
N ASN A 89 30.43 -0.25 12.90
CA ASN A 89 31.05 0.51 11.81
C ASN A 89 30.36 0.21 10.46
N GLY A 90 29.53 -0.85 10.41
CA GLY A 90 28.84 -1.27 9.20
C GLY A 90 29.60 -2.35 8.41
N ASP A 91 30.61 -2.98 9.02
CA ASP A 91 31.37 -4.07 8.43
C ASP A 91 30.73 -5.43 8.80
N GLU A 92 30.81 -6.40 7.87
CA GLU A 92 30.30 -7.74 8.14
C GLU A 92 31.05 -8.38 9.32
N SER A 93 30.29 -8.93 10.28
CA SER A 93 30.85 -9.50 11.50
C SER A 93 30.01 -10.69 11.97
N PRO A 94 30.65 -11.79 12.41
CA PRO A 94 29.95 -12.94 13.00
C PRO A 94 29.18 -12.59 14.29
N PHE A 95 29.59 -11.50 14.96
CA PHE A 95 28.93 -10.96 16.16
C PHE A 95 28.03 -9.76 15.85
N GLY A 96 27.92 -9.41 14.57
CA GLY A 96 27.13 -8.28 14.09
C GLY A 96 25.63 -8.47 14.27
N LYS A 97 24.90 -7.40 13.98
CA LYS A 97 23.44 -7.38 13.97
C LYS A 97 22.92 -6.86 12.64
N TYR A 98 21.70 -7.24 12.29
CA TYR A 98 20.91 -6.48 11.32
C TYR A 98 19.72 -5.87 12.05
N VAL A 99 19.49 -4.59 11.73
CA VAL A 99 18.45 -3.81 12.41
C VAL A 99 17.28 -3.62 11.44
N LEU A 100 16.10 -3.99 11.92
CA LEU A 100 14.81 -3.67 11.33
C LEU A 100 14.18 -2.54 12.14
N ILE A 101 13.86 -1.42 11.50
CA ILE A 101 13.28 -0.25 12.17
C ILE A 101 11.91 0.11 11.61
N SER A 102 11.02 0.66 12.46
CA SER A 102 9.83 1.38 12.01
C SER A 102 10.14 2.86 11.80
N ILE A 103 9.62 3.44 10.72
CA ILE A 103 9.58 4.89 10.48
C ILE A 103 8.12 5.26 10.28
N GLY A 104 7.63 6.21 11.07
CA GLY A 104 6.21 6.53 11.01
C GLY A 104 5.72 7.47 12.11
N MET A 105 4.42 7.66 12.11
CA MET A 105 3.66 8.50 13.04
C MET A 105 3.06 7.68 14.20
N SER A 106 2.11 8.25 14.96
CA SER A 106 1.45 7.63 16.11
C SER A 106 0.91 6.23 15.84
N ASN A 107 0.13 6.03 14.78
CA ASN A 107 -0.39 4.71 14.43
C ASN A 107 0.73 3.68 14.20
N ALA A 108 1.81 4.09 13.55
CA ALA A 108 2.93 3.19 13.29
C ALA A 108 3.63 2.78 14.58
N THR A 109 3.84 3.72 15.53
CA THR A 109 4.46 3.37 16.82
C THR A 109 3.55 2.51 17.69
N GLN A 110 2.23 2.77 17.67
CA GLN A 110 1.24 1.99 18.41
C GLN A 110 1.16 0.53 17.91
N GLU A 111 1.08 0.34 16.60
CA GLU A 111 1.05 -0.99 15.97
C GLU A 111 2.38 -1.75 16.15
N TRP A 112 3.51 -1.01 16.22
CA TRP A 112 4.84 -1.59 16.33
C TRP A 112 5.25 -1.92 17.76
N CYS A 113 4.96 -1.04 18.73
CA CYS A 113 5.41 -1.17 20.13
C CYS A 113 4.39 -0.68 21.17
N SER A 114 3.22 -0.16 20.77
CA SER A 114 2.19 0.46 21.62
C SER A 114 2.59 1.81 22.27
N GLN A 115 3.84 2.21 22.21
CA GLN A 115 4.33 3.45 22.80
C GLN A 115 5.56 4.00 22.07
N SER A 116 5.70 5.32 22.06
CA SER A 116 6.80 6.00 21.39
C SER A 116 8.16 5.79 22.06
N SER A 117 8.18 5.44 23.35
CA SER A 117 9.42 5.29 24.11
C SER A 117 10.26 4.05 23.77
N GLY A 118 9.66 3.05 23.09
CA GLY A 118 10.31 1.76 22.84
C GLY A 118 10.03 0.74 23.95
N PRO A 119 10.81 -0.35 24.04
CA PRO A 119 10.57 -1.43 25.01
C PRO A 119 10.48 -0.95 26.47
N PRO A 120 9.65 -1.64 27.29
CA PRO A 120 8.92 -2.87 26.98
C PRO A 120 7.70 -2.60 26.10
N CYS A 121 7.55 -3.38 25.00
CA CYS A 121 6.41 -3.29 24.10
C CYS A 121 5.27 -4.20 24.54
N ALA A 122 4.03 -3.78 24.31
CA ALA A 122 2.87 -4.61 24.62
C ALA A 122 2.87 -5.91 23.79
N LEU A 123 2.46 -7.02 24.41
CA LEU A 123 2.53 -8.36 23.81
C LEU A 123 1.70 -8.52 22.52
N TRP A 124 0.68 -7.69 22.32
CA TRP A 124 -0.18 -7.72 21.15
C TRP A 124 0.38 -6.94 19.96
N THR A 125 1.43 -6.12 20.15
CA THR A 125 2.09 -5.34 19.11
C THR A 125 3.10 -6.17 18.31
N PHE A 126 3.60 -5.63 17.20
CA PHE A 126 4.55 -6.36 16.37
C PHE A 126 5.83 -6.75 17.14
N MET A 127 6.47 -5.81 17.85
CA MET A 127 7.66 -6.12 18.64
C MET A 127 7.37 -7.10 19.77
N GLY A 128 6.21 -6.97 20.45
CA GLY A 128 5.79 -7.90 21.49
C GLY A 128 5.58 -9.32 20.95
N LYS A 129 4.85 -9.45 19.85
CA LYS A 129 4.63 -10.75 19.19
C LYS A 129 5.95 -11.35 18.68
N ALA A 130 6.82 -10.54 18.05
CA ALA A 130 8.11 -11.01 17.57
C ALA A 130 9.02 -11.47 18.71
N ALA A 131 9.04 -10.76 19.84
CA ALA A 131 9.82 -11.14 21.01
C ALA A 131 9.35 -12.46 21.65
N ALA A 132 8.05 -12.76 21.57
CA ALA A 132 7.46 -13.99 22.11
C ALA A 132 7.52 -15.19 21.14
N ASP A 133 7.77 -14.97 19.87
CA ASP A 133 7.77 -16.03 18.84
C ASP A 133 9.16 -16.69 18.71
N PRO A 134 9.32 -17.96 19.12
CA PRO A 134 10.61 -18.66 19.06
C PRO A 134 11.11 -18.92 17.64
N SER A 135 10.26 -18.76 16.62
CA SER A 135 10.68 -18.87 15.23
C SER A 135 11.40 -17.62 14.71
N VAL A 136 11.31 -16.49 15.40
CA VAL A 136 12.01 -15.25 15.04
C VAL A 136 13.50 -15.35 15.40
N ASN A 137 14.33 -14.74 14.61
CA ASN A 137 15.78 -14.72 14.81
C ASN A 137 16.17 -13.75 15.93
N HIS A 138 16.27 -14.25 17.15
CA HIS A 138 16.68 -13.46 18.31
C HIS A 138 18.21 -13.29 18.44
N ASN A 139 19.00 -14.00 17.63
CA ASN A 139 20.46 -13.95 17.74
C ASN A 139 21.09 -12.75 17.05
N THR A 140 20.64 -12.45 15.83
CA THR A 140 21.28 -11.43 14.99
C THR A 140 20.32 -10.30 14.59
N LEU A 141 18.99 -10.53 14.59
CA LEU A 141 18.00 -9.51 14.32
C LEU A 141 17.73 -8.66 15.56
N VAL A 142 17.77 -7.34 15.40
CA VAL A 142 17.27 -6.36 16.38
C VAL A 142 16.15 -5.56 15.75
N ILE A 143 15.00 -5.54 16.42
CA ILE A 143 13.82 -4.78 15.98
C ILE A 143 13.74 -3.50 16.82
N VAL A 144 13.64 -2.34 16.16
CA VAL A 144 13.68 -1.03 16.80
C VAL A 144 12.43 -0.22 16.45
N ASN A 145 11.82 0.42 17.44
CA ASN A 145 10.77 1.39 17.22
C ASN A 145 11.36 2.78 16.95
N GLY A 146 11.41 3.19 15.70
CA GLY A 146 11.82 4.53 15.30
C GLY A 146 10.66 5.50 15.10
N ALA A 147 9.43 5.00 14.92
CA ALA A 147 8.22 5.82 14.79
C ALA A 147 7.97 6.67 16.05
N GLY A 148 7.12 7.67 15.95
CA GLY A 148 6.81 8.56 17.07
C GLY A 148 5.48 9.29 16.90
N ASP A 149 4.85 9.64 18.02
CA ASP A 149 3.59 10.38 18.02
C ASP A 149 3.79 11.78 17.41
N GLY A 150 2.82 12.23 16.59
CA GLY A 150 2.85 13.51 15.92
C GLY A 150 3.95 13.65 14.85
N GLN A 151 4.58 12.56 14.45
CA GLN A 151 5.66 12.57 13.44
C GLN A 151 5.10 12.17 12.07
N ASP A 152 4.29 13.05 11.48
CA ASP A 152 3.73 12.90 10.14
C ASP A 152 4.81 12.97 9.05
N SER A 153 4.45 12.69 7.79
CA SER A 153 5.42 12.59 6.71
C SER A 153 6.31 13.82 6.55
N PRO A 154 5.84 15.08 6.68
CA PRO A 154 6.68 16.27 6.63
C PRO A 154 7.83 16.28 7.66
N ALA A 155 7.60 15.67 8.83
CA ALA A 155 8.61 15.62 9.90
C ALA A 155 9.83 14.75 9.57
N TRP A 156 9.80 13.97 8.47
CA TRP A 156 10.86 13.06 8.05
C TRP A 156 11.53 13.44 6.72
N THR A 157 11.06 14.50 6.06
CA THR A 157 11.48 14.84 4.69
C THR A 157 12.90 15.38 4.59
N SER A 158 13.41 15.99 5.65
CA SER A 158 14.77 16.58 5.69
C SER A 158 15.77 15.65 6.37
N PRO A 159 16.98 15.48 5.82
CA PRO A 159 18.07 14.81 6.53
C PRO A 159 18.46 15.49 7.86
N SER A 160 18.14 16.76 8.03
CA SER A 160 18.35 17.49 9.29
C SER A 160 17.18 17.40 10.27
N SER A 161 16.19 16.52 10.00
CA SER A 161 15.08 16.32 10.92
C SER A 161 15.57 15.77 12.26
N PRO A 162 15.09 16.32 13.40
CA PRO A 162 15.46 15.84 14.73
C PRO A 162 15.00 14.40 14.99
N ASN A 163 14.13 13.85 14.18
CA ASN A 163 13.70 12.46 14.30
C ASN A 163 14.86 11.47 14.10
N TYR A 164 15.77 11.76 13.19
CA TYR A 164 16.94 10.90 12.96
C TYR A 164 17.89 10.95 14.15
N ASP A 165 18.16 12.11 14.71
CA ASP A 165 18.96 12.25 15.94
C ASP A 165 18.26 11.57 17.14
N ARG A 166 16.94 11.70 17.26
CA ARG A 166 16.15 11.00 18.29
C ARG A 166 16.36 9.49 18.18
N ILE A 167 16.25 8.93 16.98
CA ILE A 167 16.49 7.50 16.75
C ILE A 167 17.90 7.12 17.15
N LYS A 168 18.89 7.83 16.64
CA LYS A 168 20.31 7.59 16.93
C LYS A 168 20.60 7.57 18.42
N LEU A 169 20.17 8.64 19.12
CA LEU A 169 20.54 8.88 20.51
C LEU A 169 19.68 8.11 21.52
N THR A 170 18.39 7.90 21.22
CA THR A 170 17.45 7.34 22.19
C THR A 170 16.96 5.92 21.86
N ARG A 171 17.23 5.43 20.64
CA ARG A 171 16.83 4.08 20.23
C ARG A 171 17.99 3.17 19.94
N LEU A 172 18.99 3.65 19.22
CA LEU A 172 20.15 2.84 18.83
C LEU A 172 21.25 2.84 19.88
N ALA A 173 21.68 4.00 20.35
CA ALA A 173 22.79 4.12 21.29
C ALA A 173 22.61 3.33 22.59
N PRO A 174 21.41 3.30 23.24
CA PRO A 174 21.20 2.50 24.44
C PRO A 174 21.31 0.98 24.21
N LEU A 175 21.16 0.54 22.96
CA LEU A 175 21.30 -0.89 22.56
C LEU A 175 22.71 -1.21 22.04
N GLY A 176 23.65 -0.26 22.10
CA GLY A 176 24.99 -0.41 21.53
C GLY A 176 24.98 -0.53 19.99
N LEU A 177 23.95 0.02 19.33
CA LEU A 177 23.77 -0.03 17.88
C LEU A 177 24.12 1.31 17.24
N SER A 178 24.35 1.27 15.93
CA SER A 178 24.60 2.47 15.11
C SER A 178 23.67 2.53 13.90
N GLU A 179 23.61 3.68 13.26
CA GLU A 179 22.90 3.90 12.00
C GLU A 179 23.44 3.04 10.86
N ASN A 180 24.72 2.61 10.92
CA ASN A 180 25.34 1.74 9.91
C ASN A 180 24.81 0.31 9.90
N GLN A 181 24.16 -0.14 10.99
CA GLN A 181 23.57 -1.48 11.08
C GLN A 181 22.14 -1.56 10.57
N MET A 182 21.55 -0.41 10.20
CA MET A 182 20.18 -0.33 9.68
C MET A 182 20.12 -0.87 8.25
N GLN A 183 19.46 -2.01 8.03
CA GLN A 183 19.42 -2.65 6.72
C GLN A 183 18.01 -2.86 6.17
N ALA A 184 17.00 -2.88 7.04
CA ALA A 184 15.60 -2.97 6.66
C ALA A 184 14.77 -1.95 7.44
N ALA A 185 13.75 -1.37 6.79
CA ALA A 185 12.80 -0.47 7.44
C ALA A 185 11.36 -0.83 7.05
N TRP A 186 10.44 -0.70 8.00
CA TRP A 186 9.02 -0.59 7.72
C TRP A 186 8.61 0.88 7.83
N VAL A 187 7.96 1.40 6.79
CA VAL A 187 7.58 2.81 6.71
C VAL A 187 6.06 2.89 6.58
N LYS A 188 5.43 3.55 7.54
CA LYS A 188 4.00 3.87 7.52
C LYS A 188 3.82 5.32 7.97
N LEU A 189 3.63 6.18 6.99
CA LEU A 189 3.46 7.61 7.17
C LEU A 189 2.16 8.08 6.50
N GLU A 190 1.83 9.34 6.74
CA GLU A 190 0.79 10.08 6.07
C GLU A 190 1.02 11.57 6.28
N ASP A 191 0.39 12.40 5.45
CA ASP A 191 0.39 13.84 5.64
C ASP A 191 -0.69 14.23 6.68
N PRO A 192 -0.45 15.24 7.51
CA PRO A 192 -1.45 15.73 8.45
C PRO A 192 -2.58 16.45 7.71
N LYS A 193 -3.81 16.27 8.17
CA LYS A 193 -5.00 17.07 7.80
C LYS A 193 -5.21 17.24 6.28
N PRO A 194 -5.28 16.14 5.53
CA PRO A 194 -5.56 16.22 4.11
C PRO A 194 -6.93 16.84 3.84
N SER A 195 -7.08 17.57 2.73
CA SER A 195 -8.27 18.35 2.40
C SER A 195 -8.66 18.30 0.92
N VAL A 196 -7.78 17.81 0.05
CA VAL A 196 -8.00 17.73 -1.41
C VAL A 196 -7.86 16.28 -1.86
N SER A 197 -8.97 15.68 -2.28
CA SER A 197 -9.01 14.30 -2.77
C SER A 197 -8.73 14.18 -4.28
N LEU A 198 -8.45 12.97 -4.72
CA LEU A 198 -8.45 12.62 -6.14
C LEU A 198 -9.86 12.89 -6.75
N PRO A 199 -9.95 13.29 -8.05
CA PRO A 199 -8.88 13.32 -9.04
C PRO A 199 -8.20 14.70 -9.20
N ALA A 200 -8.24 15.57 -8.20
CA ALA A 200 -7.65 16.90 -8.33
C ALA A 200 -6.13 16.82 -8.58
N ASP A 201 -5.62 17.71 -9.46
CA ASP A 201 -4.18 17.80 -9.75
C ASP A 201 -3.35 18.20 -8.51
N SER A 202 -3.99 18.81 -7.50
CA SER A 202 -3.42 19.17 -6.21
C SER A 202 -3.82 18.22 -5.08
N ALA A 203 -4.24 16.99 -5.41
CA ALA A 203 -4.67 16.02 -4.41
C ALA A 203 -3.58 15.73 -3.37
N ASP A 204 -3.99 15.61 -2.11
CA ASP A 204 -3.06 15.33 -1.00
C ASP A 204 -2.29 14.01 -1.20
N ALA A 205 -2.86 13.06 -1.95
CA ALA A 205 -2.15 11.86 -2.38
C ALA A 205 -0.88 12.15 -3.21
N LEU A 206 -0.83 13.24 -3.98
CA LEU A 206 0.36 13.67 -4.72
C LEU A 206 1.35 14.42 -3.84
N VAL A 207 0.85 15.16 -2.84
CA VAL A 207 1.70 15.78 -1.81
C VAL A 207 2.40 14.70 -0.98
N TYR A 208 1.64 13.70 -0.55
CA TYR A 208 2.21 12.58 0.20
C TYR A 208 3.21 11.76 -0.65
N LEU A 209 2.97 11.58 -1.95
CA LEU A 209 3.97 10.98 -2.85
C LEU A 209 5.28 11.76 -2.86
N THR A 210 5.19 13.10 -2.86
CA THR A 210 6.36 13.99 -2.81
C THR A 210 7.11 13.82 -1.50
N ASN A 211 6.40 13.81 -0.38
CA ASN A 211 6.98 13.61 0.94
C ASN A 211 7.62 12.23 1.09
N LEU A 212 6.97 11.15 0.60
CA LEU A 212 7.56 9.81 0.57
C LEU A 212 8.90 9.78 -0.16
N GLY A 213 8.98 10.44 -1.32
CA GLY A 213 10.22 10.54 -2.07
C GLY A 213 11.34 11.23 -1.28
N LEU A 214 11.03 12.33 -0.58
CA LEU A 214 11.96 13.04 0.28
C LEU A 214 12.39 12.19 1.48
N VAL A 215 11.44 11.55 2.17
CA VAL A 215 11.70 10.66 3.31
C VAL A 215 12.65 9.54 2.92
N LEU A 216 12.41 8.86 1.81
CA LEU A 216 13.25 7.74 1.35
C LEU A 216 14.69 8.19 1.05
N ARG A 217 14.86 9.41 0.51
CA ARG A 217 16.20 10.00 0.30
C ARG A 217 16.87 10.37 1.62
N ALA A 218 16.13 10.99 2.55
CA ALA A 218 16.66 11.34 3.88
C ALA A 218 17.07 10.09 4.67
N MET A 219 16.24 9.05 4.69
CA MET A 219 16.57 7.75 5.28
C MET A 219 17.87 7.17 4.69
N ARG A 220 18.08 7.30 3.39
CA ARG A 220 19.26 6.76 2.74
C ARG A 220 20.54 7.49 3.14
N ILE A 221 20.45 8.76 3.49
CA ILE A 221 21.58 9.57 4.02
C ILE A 221 21.95 9.07 5.42
N HIS A 222 20.97 8.91 6.30
CA HIS A 222 21.19 8.47 7.68
C HIS A 222 21.58 6.99 7.78
N TYR A 223 20.99 6.15 6.93
CA TYR A 223 21.17 4.69 7.00
C TYR A 223 21.90 4.19 5.76
N PRO A 224 23.25 4.33 5.70
CA PRO A 224 24.03 4.04 4.50
C PRO A 224 23.97 2.58 4.06
N ASN A 225 23.61 1.66 4.95
CA ASN A 225 23.42 0.25 4.65
C ASN A 225 21.95 -0.17 4.49
N LEU A 226 21.01 0.78 4.47
CA LEU A 226 19.60 0.46 4.25
C LEU A 226 19.39 -0.15 2.85
N ARG A 227 19.04 -1.42 2.82
CA ARG A 227 18.89 -2.23 1.61
C ARG A 227 17.47 -2.16 1.07
N ILE A 228 16.48 -2.33 1.95
CA ILE A 228 15.06 -2.41 1.60
C ILE A 228 14.23 -1.59 2.57
N ALA A 229 13.29 -0.82 2.04
CA ALA A 229 12.20 -0.22 2.81
C ALA A 229 10.86 -0.84 2.36
N PHE A 230 10.11 -1.36 3.32
CA PHE A 230 8.77 -1.90 3.12
C PHE A 230 7.74 -0.83 3.47
N LEU A 231 6.99 -0.37 2.47
CA LEU A 231 6.01 0.69 2.64
C LEU A 231 4.62 0.12 2.90
N SER A 232 3.89 0.67 3.86
CA SER A 232 2.48 0.39 4.08
C SER A 232 1.67 1.68 4.04
N SER A 233 0.42 1.57 3.55
CA SER A 233 -0.55 2.66 3.60
C SER A 233 -1.32 2.65 4.93
N ARG A 234 -2.29 3.57 5.06
CA ARG A 234 -3.20 3.63 6.20
C ARG A 234 -4.08 2.37 6.34
N THR A 235 -4.62 2.20 7.51
CA THR A 235 -5.82 1.39 7.77
C THR A 235 -7.08 2.14 7.32
N TYR A 236 -8.27 1.61 7.58
CA TYR A 236 -9.53 2.27 7.23
C TYR A 236 -9.75 3.58 8.00
N GLY A 237 -10.08 4.65 7.29
CA GLY A 237 -10.32 5.98 7.84
C GLY A 237 -11.80 6.37 7.96
N GLY A 238 -12.74 5.46 7.66
CA GLY A 238 -14.17 5.79 7.64
C GLY A 238 -14.86 5.94 9.01
N TYR A 239 -14.15 5.63 10.09
CA TYR A 239 -14.62 5.87 11.45
C TYR A 239 -14.06 7.16 12.06
N ALA A 240 -13.13 7.84 11.37
CA ALA A 240 -12.48 9.02 11.89
C ALA A 240 -13.48 10.14 12.23
N THR A 241 -13.36 10.68 13.42
CA THR A 241 -14.10 11.86 13.91
C THR A 241 -13.25 13.11 13.94
N ILE A 242 -11.97 12.99 13.55
CA ILE A 242 -10.96 14.03 13.50
C ILE A 242 -10.37 14.12 12.09
N ASP A 243 -9.63 15.17 11.80
CA ASP A 243 -9.05 15.46 10.48
C ASP A 243 -7.73 14.71 10.17
N LEU A 244 -7.36 13.73 10.97
CA LEU A 244 -6.18 12.90 10.75
C LEU A 244 -6.49 11.73 9.80
N ASN A 245 -6.55 12.04 8.52
CA ASN A 245 -6.74 11.08 7.43
C ASN A 245 -8.08 10.30 7.47
N PRO A 246 -9.23 11.00 7.50
CA PRO A 246 -10.52 10.36 7.21
C PRO A 246 -10.56 9.83 5.77
N GLU A 247 -11.61 9.07 5.42
CA GLU A 247 -11.86 8.77 4.01
C GLU A 247 -12.29 10.02 3.22
N PRO A 248 -11.84 10.18 1.95
CA PRO A 248 -11.15 9.17 1.13
C PRO A 248 -9.62 9.13 1.30
N TYR A 249 -9.01 10.00 2.08
CA TYR A 249 -7.56 10.20 2.14
C TYR A 249 -6.83 8.96 2.64
N ALA A 250 -7.39 8.24 3.63
CA ALA A 250 -6.81 6.99 4.09
C ALA A 250 -6.72 5.93 2.97
N TYR A 251 -7.72 5.86 2.11
CA TYR A 251 -7.70 5.00 0.93
C TYR A 251 -6.71 5.49 -0.13
N GLU A 252 -6.73 6.79 -0.41
CA GLU A 252 -5.92 7.43 -1.45
C GLU A 252 -4.43 7.38 -1.14
N SER A 253 -4.04 7.32 0.13
CA SER A 253 -2.64 7.09 0.54
C SER A 253 -2.06 5.79 -0.01
N GLY A 254 -2.90 4.80 -0.27
CA GLY A 254 -2.49 3.56 -0.94
C GLY A 254 -1.96 3.81 -2.36
N PHE A 255 -2.53 4.76 -3.08
CA PHE A 255 -2.03 5.16 -4.40
C PHE A 255 -0.69 5.88 -4.29
N SER A 256 -0.49 6.72 -3.28
CA SER A 256 0.80 7.40 -3.07
C SER A 256 1.94 6.41 -2.87
N VAL A 257 1.72 5.39 -2.04
CA VAL A 257 2.68 4.29 -1.84
C VAL A 257 2.92 3.52 -3.14
N LYS A 258 1.84 3.17 -3.86
CA LYS A 258 1.93 2.50 -5.16
C LYS A 258 2.75 3.32 -6.15
N TRP A 259 2.45 4.61 -6.30
CA TRP A 259 3.14 5.50 -7.23
C TRP A 259 4.61 5.73 -6.86
N ALA A 260 4.97 5.74 -5.58
CA ALA A 260 6.37 5.78 -5.16
C ALA A 260 7.13 4.53 -5.65
N ILE A 261 6.55 3.35 -5.49
CA ILE A 261 7.13 2.09 -5.95
C ILE A 261 7.20 2.05 -7.49
N GLU A 262 6.12 2.44 -8.18
CA GLU A 262 6.09 2.56 -9.65
C GLU A 262 7.15 3.54 -10.17
N SER A 263 7.32 4.67 -9.48
CA SER A 263 8.33 5.68 -9.82
C SER A 263 9.74 5.09 -9.76
N GLN A 264 10.05 4.33 -8.71
CA GLN A 264 11.34 3.64 -8.61
C GLN A 264 11.51 2.59 -9.72
N ILE A 265 10.49 1.76 -9.95
CA ILE A 265 10.53 0.73 -11.02
C ILE A 265 10.77 1.37 -12.38
N ASN A 266 10.08 2.46 -12.68
CA ASN A 266 10.20 3.18 -13.94
C ASN A 266 11.57 3.83 -14.10
N GLU A 267 12.09 4.51 -13.08
CA GLU A 267 13.44 5.09 -13.10
C GLU A 267 14.51 4.00 -13.31
N MET A 268 14.38 2.85 -12.66
CA MET A 268 15.33 1.74 -12.82
C MET A 268 15.26 1.09 -14.21
N ARG A 269 14.18 1.30 -14.95
CA ARG A 269 14.04 0.91 -16.38
C ARG A 269 14.50 1.99 -17.34
N GLY A 270 15.02 3.11 -16.85
CA GLY A 270 15.47 4.24 -17.67
C GLY A 270 14.36 5.17 -18.16
N LEU A 271 13.14 5.07 -17.60
CA LEU A 271 12.05 5.99 -17.87
C LEU A 271 12.25 7.32 -17.13
N PRO A 272 11.55 8.40 -17.53
CA PRO A 272 11.65 9.69 -16.86
C PRO A 272 11.35 9.62 -15.36
N ILE A 273 12.09 10.40 -14.60
CA ILE A 273 11.87 10.55 -13.15
C ILE A 273 10.51 11.19 -12.91
N ASN A 274 9.72 10.62 -12.04
CA ASN A 274 8.43 11.18 -11.61
C ASN A 274 8.66 12.52 -10.91
N ALA A 275 7.94 13.56 -11.33
CA ALA A 275 8.14 14.92 -10.83
C ALA A 275 7.82 15.07 -9.32
N HIS A 276 6.83 14.32 -8.80
CA HIS A 276 6.48 14.32 -7.38
C HIS A 276 7.47 13.49 -6.55
N ALA A 277 7.66 12.22 -6.90
CA ALA A 277 8.54 11.34 -6.13
C ALA A 277 10.02 11.79 -6.15
N GLY A 278 10.46 12.43 -7.24
CA GLY A 278 11.87 12.70 -7.49
C GLY A 278 12.67 11.42 -7.72
N THR A 279 14.00 11.51 -7.72
CA THR A 279 14.85 10.33 -7.93
C THR A 279 14.76 9.35 -6.76
N LEU A 280 14.55 8.08 -7.09
CA LEU A 280 14.51 6.95 -6.14
C LEU A 280 15.51 5.85 -6.54
N ASN A 281 16.53 6.18 -7.29
CA ASN A 281 17.52 5.27 -7.86
C ASN A 281 18.36 4.57 -6.79
N TYR A 282 18.05 3.33 -6.48
CA TYR A 282 18.79 2.56 -5.48
C TYR A 282 20.19 2.15 -5.95
N ALA A 283 20.45 2.05 -7.26
CA ALA A 283 21.79 1.74 -7.78
C ALA A 283 22.77 2.91 -7.59
N LYS A 284 22.25 4.14 -7.70
CA LYS A 284 22.99 5.38 -7.40
C LYS A 284 22.93 5.76 -5.91
N LYS A 285 22.35 4.91 -5.06
CA LYS A 285 22.19 5.14 -3.62
C LYS A 285 21.37 6.39 -3.28
N ALA A 286 20.46 6.83 -4.17
CA ALA A 286 19.57 7.96 -3.88
C ALA A 286 18.48 7.57 -2.85
N ALA A 287 18.00 6.33 -2.90
CA ALA A 287 17.01 5.77 -1.97
C ALA A 287 17.32 4.29 -1.72
N PRO A 288 16.73 3.63 -0.70
CA PRO A 288 16.71 2.16 -0.62
C PRO A 288 15.87 1.57 -1.75
N LEU A 289 15.99 0.26 -2.01
CA LEU A 289 14.97 -0.42 -2.81
C LEU A 289 13.65 -0.43 -2.00
N ILE A 290 12.54 -0.08 -2.65
CA ILE A 290 11.25 -0.02 -2.00
C ILE A 290 10.31 -1.12 -2.49
N LEU A 291 9.61 -1.73 -1.56
CA LEU A 291 8.58 -2.75 -1.79
C LEU A 291 7.33 -2.41 -0.97
N TRP A 292 6.20 -2.96 -1.36
CA TRP A 292 5.10 -3.05 -0.43
C TRP A 292 5.48 -3.91 0.79
N GLY A 293 5.17 -3.40 1.97
CA GLY A 293 4.94 -4.15 3.18
C GLY A 293 3.52 -4.74 3.19
N PRO A 294 2.94 -5.08 4.33
CA PRO A 294 1.54 -5.48 4.38
C PRO A 294 0.66 -4.31 3.93
N TYR A 295 -0.25 -4.58 2.98
CA TYR A 295 -1.31 -3.64 2.63
C TYR A 295 -2.37 -3.67 3.73
N LEU A 296 -2.60 -2.52 4.38
CA LEU A 296 -3.41 -2.48 5.60
C LEU A 296 -4.86 -2.08 5.37
N TRP A 297 -5.17 -1.33 4.32
CA TRP A 297 -6.52 -0.82 4.11
C TRP A 297 -7.51 -1.92 3.71
N ALA A 298 -8.70 -1.90 4.31
CA ALA A 298 -9.89 -2.61 3.88
C ALA A 298 -11.09 -1.68 4.09
N ASN A 299 -12.19 -1.91 3.37
CA ASN A 299 -13.36 -1.02 3.39
C ASN A 299 -14.27 -1.28 4.60
N GLY A 300 -13.83 -0.92 5.78
CA GLY A 300 -14.56 -1.13 7.02
C GLY A 300 -14.88 -2.60 7.26
N THR A 301 -16.15 -2.92 7.46
CA THR A 301 -16.64 -4.29 7.68
C THR A 301 -16.81 -5.11 6.40
N THR A 302 -16.58 -4.52 5.22
CA THR A 302 -16.56 -5.27 3.96
C THR A 302 -15.25 -6.04 3.83
N PRO A 303 -15.28 -7.39 3.82
CA PRO A 303 -14.06 -8.18 3.77
C PRO A 303 -13.27 -7.94 2.46
N ARG A 304 -11.98 -7.79 2.60
CA ARG A 304 -11.02 -7.93 1.52
C ARG A 304 -10.94 -9.39 1.07
N SER A 305 -10.40 -9.69 -0.12
CA SER A 305 -10.27 -11.07 -0.62
C SER A 305 -9.49 -12.02 0.29
N ASP A 306 -8.61 -11.49 1.15
CA ASP A 306 -7.88 -12.24 2.18
C ASP A 306 -8.59 -12.25 3.56
N GLY A 307 -9.82 -11.73 3.64
CA GLY A 307 -10.64 -11.73 4.84
C GLY A 307 -10.40 -10.56 5.80
N VAL A 308 -9.46 -9.65 5.52
CA VAL A 308 -9.20 -8.49 6.39
C VAL A 308 -10.40 -7.54 6.39
N VAL A 309 -10.81 -7.13 7.60
CA VAL A 309 -11.84 -6.12 7.88
C VAL A 309 -11.35 -5.18 8.98
N TRP A 310 -11.90 -3.98 9.03
CA TRP A 310 -11.71 -3.04 10.12
C TRP A 310 -13.06 -2.72 10.75
N ASN A 311 -13.23 -3.10 12.02
CA ASN A 311 -14.42 -2.78 12.79
C ASN A 311 -14.18 -1.51 13.61
N LYS A 312 -15.26 -0.84 14.04
CA LYS A 312 -15.12 0.36 14.88
C LYS A 312 -14.34 0.09 16.18
N VAL A 313 -14.48 -1.10 16.76
CA VAL A 313 -13.75 -1.51 17.98
C VAL A 313 -12.24 -1.65 17.79
N ASP A 314 -11.76 -1.69 16.54
CA ASP A 314 -10.33 -1.71 16.23
C ASP A 314 -9.67 -0.33 16.33
N PHE A 315 -10.47 0.70 16.64
CA PHE A 315 -10.04 2.09 16.76
C PHE A 315 -10.45 2.67 18.11
N GLU A 316 -9.69 3.65 18.56
CA GLU A 316 -10.03 4.50 19.69
C GLU A 316 -11.26 5.36 19.37
N GLU A 317 -11.73 6.17 20.33
CA GLU A 317 -12.92 7.01 20.18
C GLU A 317 -12.82 7.97 18.97
N ASP A 318 -11.61 8.42 18.63
CA ASP A 318 -11.37 9.29 17.49
C ASP A 318 -11.50 8.60 16.11
N GLY A 319 -11.65 7.28 16.11
CA GLY A 319 -11.82 6.47 14.90
C GLY A 319 -10.59 6.44 13.96
N THR A 320 -9.44 6.93 14.44
CA THR A 320 -8.20 7.08 13.68
C THR A 320 -7.05 6.29 14.30
N HIS A 321 -6.83 6.45 15.60
CA HIS A 321 -5.81 5.70 16.32
C HIS A 321 -6.29 4.27 16.58
N PRO A 322 -5.42 3.26 16.44
CA PRO A 322 -5.80 1.89 16.70
C PRO A 322 -5.99 1.65 18.19
N SER A 323 -7.08 0.98 18.56
CA SER A 323 -7.25 0.37 19.89
C SER A 323 -6.31 -0.83 20.02
N GLN A 324 -6.25 -1.45 21.20
CA GLN A 324 -5.53 -2.71 21.40
C GLN A 324 -5.89 -3.78 20.34
N SER A 325 -7.18 -3.88 19.98
CA SER A 325 -7.63 -4.79 18.92
C SER A 325 -7.05 -4.43 17.57
N GLY A 326 -7.05 -3.14 17.21
CA GLY A 326 -6.47 -2.64 15.97
C GLY A 326 -4.95 -2.81 15.90
N GLU A 327 -4.25 -2.48 17.00
CA GLU A 327 -2.80 -2.72 17.15
C GLU A 327 -2.47 -4.21 16.91
N SER A 328 -3.23 -5.10 17.58
CA SER A 328 -3.03 -6.55 17.47
C SER A 328 -3.28 -7.08 16.05
N LYS A 329 -4.28 -6.52 15.35
CA LYS A 329 -4.62 -6.89 13.97
C LYS A 329 -3.51 -6.44 13.00
N ALA A 330 -3.09 -5.18 13.08
CA ALA A 330 -1.99 -4.67 12.26
C ALA A 330 -0.68 -5.43 12.54
N ALA A 331 -0.39 -5.70 13.81
CA ALA A 331 0.77 -6.49 14.22
C ALA A 331 0.72 -7.93 13.69
N GLY A 332 -0.47 -8.54 13.62
CA GLY A 332 -0.67 -9.85 12.98
C GLY A 332 -0.27 -9.82 11.50
N LEU A 333 -0.78 -8.84 10.74
CA LEU A 333 -0.44 -8.65 9.33
C LEU A 333 1.06 -8.42 9.11
N LEU A 334 1.72 -7.68 10.02
CA LEU A 334 3.17 -7.49 10.00
C LEU A 334 3.92 -8.80 10.26
N MET A 335 3.52 -9.57 11.29
CA MET A 335 4.13 -10.88 11.58
C MET A 335 4.01 -11.84 10.40
N ASP A 336 2.82 -11.95 9.83
CA ASP A 336 2.57 -12.81 8.66
C ASP A 336 3.44 -12.39 7.48
N PHE A 337 3.54 -11.08 7.21
CA PHE A 337 4.39 -10.55 6.16
C PHE A 337 5.87 -10.88 6.40
N PHE A 338 6.42 -10.56 7.57
CA PHE A 338 7.84 -10.76 7.84
C PHE A 338 8.23 -12.24 7.91
N LYS A 339 7.31 -13.12 8.32
CA LYS A 339 7.53 -14.58 8.37
C LYS A 339 7.39 -15.27 7.02
N SER A 340 6.54 -14.76 6.12
CA SER A 340 6.20 -15.46 4.86
C SER A 340 6.86 -14.87 3.62
N SER A 341 7.13 -13.56 3.61
CA SER A 341 7.66 -12.87 2.44
C SER A 341 9.03 -13.42 2.02
N LEU A 342 9.20 -13.59 0.71
CA LEU A 342 10.46 -14.00 0.10
C LEU A 342 11.60 -12.98 0.35
N TYR A 343 11.28 -11.74 0.74
CA TYR A 343 12.25 -10.67 0.96
C TYR A 343 12.67 -10.53 2.42
N THR A 344 12.01 -11.24 3.34
CA THR A 344 12.22 -11.05 4.78
C THR A 344 12.54 -12.34 5.54
N ARG A 345 11.85 -13.44 5.23
CA ARG A 345 11.85 -14.66 6.05
C ARG A 345 13.25 -15.21 6.34
N CYS A 346 14.19 -15.10 5.39
CA CYS A 346 15.51 -15.70 5.53
C CYS A 346 16.43 -15.00 6.55
N TRP A 347 16.14 -13.73 6.90
CA TRP A 347 16.85 -13.01 7.94
C TRP A 347 15.96 -12.72 9.17
N PHE A 348 14.63 -12.76 8.97
CA PHE A 348 13.68 -12.55 10.05
C PHE A 348 13.49 -13.82 10.92
N LEU A 349 13.50 -15.01 10.31
CA LEU A 349 13.32 -16.27 11.00
C LEU A 349 14.67 -16.88 11.45
N ALA A 350 14.64 -17.58 12.60
CA ALA A 350 15.75 -18.38 13.04
C ALA A 350 16.02 -19.55 12.08
N ASN A 351 17.28 -19.95 11.98
CA ASN A 351 17.71 -21.11 11.17
C ASN A 351 17.32 -21.02 9.67
N GLN A 352 17.13 -19.82 9.16
CA GLN A 352 16.95 -19.54 7.75
C GLN A 352 18.17 -18.81 7.18
N TYR A 353 18.46 -19.02 5.89
CA TYR A 353 19.57 -18.38 5.18
C TYR A 353 19.06 -17.75 3.89
N CYS A 354 19.56 -16.55 3.58
CA CYS A 354 19.31 -15.89 2.31
C CYS A 354 20.26 -16.45 1.23
N LEU A 355 19.70 -17.22 0.31
CA LEU A 355 20.40 -17.81 -0.83
C LEU A 355 20.12 -17.04 -2.11
#